data_01dc07b8445f82ddb54550e95f656152
#
_entry.id   01dc07b8445f82ddb54550e95f656152
#
_cell.length_a   1.000
_cell.length_b   1.000
_cell.length_c   1.000
_cell.angle_alpha   90.00
_cell.angle_beta   90.00
_cell.angle_gamma   90.00
#
_symmetry.space_group_name_H-M   'P 1'
#
loop_
_entity.id
_entity.type
_entity.pdbx_description
1 polymer ?
#
loop_
_entity_poly.entity_id
_entity_poly.type
_entity_poly.pdbx_seq_one_letter_code
_entity_poly.pdbx_strand_id
1 'polypeptide(L)'
;MLVAASARDAWSDTHWVRSSVDAFLADQARSAGATLLESTQLLSARFDPLEHRWTCTLKTDCAKTACASTEDSEASIEATWIVDATGHQGLQTPSIDNPDDSSFMHTRTGAVFGHFEGVAPFVAASSPEDPFCGDDAAQHHLLDEGWVWMLRFDHGVTSVGLVQPSSTQRSEGMFWEVLERHPSLAELMQHAKLVAPLGQDSAKPTMGSVDRMSRCRARASGPGWVCLPVSYGFVDPLHSSGIAHSLSGVVRLAEALLSDRNDCYESIRTYGADLRREIQWLDLLVAGCYAAQPSFENFIAYACMYFVSAIEFEKQLAVDPGRWPKGFMQCHDSRWVPVVNQAYEFLVRSDQTHVRNEPTLSQFPIQVRRWIEPWNRVGLLDPASANRISHSVAPKYASSIEGLCRSLAK
;
A
#
# COMPACT_ATOMS: atom_id res chain seq x y z
N MET A 1 8.48 16.09 8.64
CA MET A 1 8.57 15.02 9.67
C MET A 1 9.39 13.89 9.10
N LEU A 2 10.36 13.38 9.85
CA LEU A 2 11.19 12.24 9.47
C LEU A 2 10.96 11.12 10.49
N VAL A 3 10.58 9.94 10.03
CA VAL A 3 10.29 8.78 10.88
C VAL A 3 11.06 7.57 10.39
N ALA A 4 12.06 7.13 11.17
CA ALA A 4 12.71 5.85 11.00
C ALA A 4 11.97 4.81 11.86
N ALA A 5 11.15 3.96 11.24
CA ALA A 5 10.35 2.97 11.97
C ALA A 5 11.16 1.75 12.40
N SER A 6 12.28 1.46 11.74
CA SER A 6 13.14 0.31 12.00
C SER A 6 14.17 0.55 13.11
N ALA A 7 14.71 -0.53 13.66
CA ALA A 7 15.70 -0.46 14.73
C ALA A 7 17.07 0.08 14.29
N ARG A 8 17.37 0.02 13.00
CA ARG A 8 18.63 0.47 12.37
C ARG A 8 18.49 0.54 10.85
N ASP A 9 19.36 1.29 10.19
CA ASP A 9 19.36 1.51 8.73
C ASP A 9 19.31 0.23 7.91
N ALA A 10 20.03 -0.82 8.33
CA ALA A 10 20.04 -2.11 7.64
C ALA A 10 18.67 -2.81 7.56
N TRP A 11 17.68 -2.32 8.30
CA TRP A 11 16.30 -2.86 8.34
C TRP A 11 15.27 -1.81 7.95
N SER A 12 15.72 -0.67 7.41
CA SER A 12 14.86 0.40 6.93
C SER A 12 14.09 -0.03 5.69
N ASP A 13 12.96 0.62 5.47
CA ASP A 13 12.20 0.48 4.24
C ASP A 13 13.07 0.80 3.02
N THR A 14 12.80 0.12 1.91
CA THR A 14 13.52 0.29 0.65
C THR A 14 12.57 0.64 -0.48
N HIS A 15 13.06 1.40 -1.45
CA HIS A 15 12.31 1.68 -2.67
C HIS A 15 12.50 0.54 -3.67
N TRP A 16 11.41 -0.12 -4.03
CA TRP A 16 11.45 -1.29 -4.91
C TRP A 16 11.17 -0.91 -6.35
N VAL A 17 12.11 -1.20 -7.24
CA VAL A 17 11.86 -1.20 -8.69
C VAL A 17 11.02 -2.44 -9.00
N ARG A 18 9.72 -2.26 -9.19
CA ARG A 18 8.75 -3.33 -9.30
C ARG A 18 9.07 -4.33 -10.41
N SER A 19 9.55 -3.86 -11.58
CA SER A 19 9.93 -4.76 -12.66
C SER A 19 11.01 -5.76 -12.25
N SER A 20 12.02 -5.35 -11.48
CA SER A 20 13.09 -6.21 -11.01
C SER A 20 12.63 -7.14 -9.88
N VAL A 21 11.90 -6.59 -8.90
CA VAL A 21 11.42 -7.36 -7.75
C VAL A 21 10.36 -8.38 -8.17
N ASP A 22 9.43 -8.00 -9.04
CA ASP A 22 8.39 -8.90 -9.53
C ASP A 22 9.00 -10.05 -10.37
N ALA A 23 10.01 -9.77 -11.21
CA ALA A 23 10.74 -10.79 -11.95
C ALA A 23 11.48 -11.77 -11.00
N PHE A 24 12.19 -11.22 -10.00
CA PHE A 24 12.84 -12.04 -8.97
C PHE A 24 11.85 -12.96 -8.24
N LEU A 25 10.71 -12.43 -7.81
CA LEU A 25 9.68 -13.22 -7.11
C LEU A 25 9.07 -14.29 -8.03
N ALA A 26 8.88 -14.00 -9.32
CA ALA A 26 8.44 -14.98 -10.30
C ALA A 26 9.44 -16.13 -10.45
N ASP A 27 10.74 -15.82 -10.50
CA ASP A 27 11.80 -16.84 -10.58
C ASP A 27 11.90 -17.67 -9.28
N GLN A 28 11.71 -17.05 -8.12
CA GLN A 28 11.62 -17.78 -6.86
C GLN A 28 10.41 -18.73 -6.84
N ALA A 29 9.25 -18.29 -7.35
CA ALA A 29 8.07 -19.14 -7.44
C ALA A 29 8.32 -20.36 -8.36
N ARG A 30 8.95 -20.16 -9.53
CA ARG A 30 9.36 -21.27 -10.43
C ARG A 30 10.32 -22.22 -9.71
N SER A 31 11.29 -21.70 -9.01
CA SER A 31 12.28 -22.49 -8.27
C SER A 31 11.63 -23.31 -7.14
N ALA A 32 10.55 -22.80 -6.55
CA ALA A 32 9.73 -23.50 -5.57
C ALA A 32 8.75 -24.51 -6.18
N GLY A 33 8.72 -24.68 -7.51
CA GLY A 33 7.89 -25.66 -8.21
C GLY A 33 6.56 -25.13 -8.75
N ALA A 34 6.33 -23.82 -8.71
CA ALA A 34 5.14 -23.23 -9.33
C ALA A 34 5.29 -23.20 -10.86
N THR A 35 4.22 -23.55 -11.58
CA THR A 35 4.15 -23.38 -13.02
C THR A 35 3.66 -21.98 -13.36
N LEU A 36 4.51 -21.19 -14.04
CA LEU A 36 4.16 -19.88 -14.57
C LEU A 36 3.84 -19.99 -16.05
N LEU A 37 2.64 -19.57 -16.42
CA LEU A 37 2.15 -19.50 -17.79
C LEU A 37 2.13 -18.04 -18.24
N GLU A 38 3.24 -17.58 -18.82
CA GLU A 38 3.37 -16.22 -19.33
C GLU A 38 2.58 -16.04 -20.63
N SER A 39 2.19 -14.80 -20.95
CA SER A 39 1.39 -14.47 -22.14
C SER A 39 0.13 -15.34 -22.28
N THR A 40 -0.45 -15.75 -21.15
CA THR A 40 -1.59 -16.66 -21.11
C THR A 40 -2.79 -15.96 -20.48
N GLN A 41 -3.90 -15.96 -21.21
CA GLN A 41 -5.16 -15.38 -20.77
C GLN A 41 -6.12 -16.47 -20.27
N LEU A 42 -6.76 -16.22 -19.13
CA LEU A 42 -7.93 -17.00 -18.70
C LEU A 42 -9.14 -16.56 -19.53
N LEU A 43 -9.65 -17.44 -20.39
CA LEU A 43 -10.82 -17.18 -21.23
C LEU A 43 -12.12 -17.43 -20.46
N SER A 44 -12.17 -18.52 -19.71
CA SER A 44 -13.33 -18.88 -18.90
C SER A 44 -12.94 -19.68 -17.68
N ALA A 45 -13.76 -19.59 -16.63
CA ALA A 45 -13.68 -20.47 -15.47
C ALA A 45 -15.09 -20.88 -15.05
N ARG A 46 -15.31 -22.15 -14.82
CA ARG A 46 -16.57 -22.73 -14.37
C ARG A 46 -16.34 -23.55 -13.11
N PHE A 47 -17.12 -23.27 -12.07
CA PHE A 47 -17.09 -24.02 -10.82
C PHE A 47 -18.13 -25.13 -10.81
N ASP A 48 -17.72 -26.33 -10.48
CA ASP A 48 -18.62 -27.45 -10.19
C ASP A 48 -18.80 -27.56 -8.67
N PRO A 49 -20.00 -27.27 -8.14
CA PRO A 49 -20.25 -27.29 -6.70
C PRO A 49 -20.32 -28.71 -6.13
N LEU A 50 -20.53 -29.75 -6.93
CA LEU A 50 -20.56 -31.14 -6.47
C LEU A 50 -19.15 -31.69 -6.31
N GLU A 51 -18.28 -31.42 -7.27
CA GLU A 51 -16.87 -31.85 -7.28
C GLU A 51 -15.96 -30.87 -6.52
N HIS A 52 -16.47 -29.68 -6.13
CA HIS A 52 -15.69 -28.59 -5.54
C HIS A 52 -14.44 -28.26 -6.38
N ARG A 53 -14.64 -28.13 -7.70
CA ARG A 53 -13.54 -28.00 -8.66
C ARG A 53 -13.84 -26.96 -9.73
N TRP A 54 -12.82 -26.24 -10.12
CA TRP A 54 -12.82 -25.33 -11.25
C TRP A 54 -12.32 -26.02 -12.50
N THR A 55 -12.98 -25.78 -13.63
CA THR A 55 -12.46 -26.01 -14.97
C THR A 55 -12.17 -24.67 -15.60
N CYS A 56 -10.91 -24.42 -15.93
CA CYS A 56 -10.41 -23.16 -16.48
C CYS A 56 -9.93 -23.36 -17.91
N THR A 57 -10.42 -22.56 -18.86
CA THR A 57 -9.93 -22.53 -20.24
C THR A 57 -8.93 -21.39 -20.38
N LEU A 58 -7.73 -21.72 -20.83
CA LEU A 58 -6.62 -20.81 -21.02
C LEU A 58 -6.30 -20.67 -22.49
N LYS A 59 -5.88 -19.47 -22.91
CA LYS A 59 -5.32 -19.20 -24.23
C LYS A 59 -3.94 -18.60 -24.09
N THR A 60 -2.94 -19.26 -24.68
CA THR A 60 -1.56 -18.79 -24.71
C THR A 60 -1.27 -18.14 -26.06
N ASP A 61 -0.78 -16.90 -26.03
CA ASP A 61 -0.31 -16.17 -27.20
C ASP A 61 1.12 -16.62 -27.52
N CYS A 62 1.24 -17.60 -28.43
CA CYS A 62 2.52 -18.19 -28.80
C CYS A 62 3.45 -17.23 -29.56
N ALA A 63 2.93 -16.15 -30.15
CA ALA A 63 3.75 -15.12 -30.79
C ALA A 63 4.61 -14.31 -29.81
N LYS A 64 4.25 -14.31 -28.52
CA LYS A 64 4.96 -13.60 -27.44
C LYS A 64 5.78 -14.54 -26.56
N THR A 65 5.69 -15.84 -26.75
CA THR A 65 6.47 -16.83 -26.02
C THR A 65 7.63 -17.33 -26.88
N ALA A 66 8.74 -17.69 -26.27
CA ALA A 66 9.89 -18.32 -26.97
C ALA A 66 9.57 -19.74 -27.49
N CYS A 67 8.31 -20.07 -27.66
CA CYS A 67 7.83 -21.38 -28.09
C CYS A 67 7.87 -21.50 -29.63
N ALA A 68 8.30 -22.66 -30.14
CA ALA A 68 8.50 -22.88 -31.57
C ALA A 68 7.18 -23.06 -32.39
N SER A 69 6.00 -22.94 -31.76
CA SER A 69 4.71 -23.00 -32.42
C SER A 69 4.15 -21.61 -32.69
N THR A 70 3.69 -21.38 -33.91
CA THR A 70 3.11 -20.08 -34.36
C THR A 70 1.59 -20.01 -34.18
N GLU A 71 0.95 -21.03 -33.63
CA GLU A 71 -0.50 -21.07 -33.45
C GLU A 71 -0.87 -20.90 -31.98
N ASP A 72 -1.86 -20.04 -31.72
CA ASP A 72 -2.46 -19.86 -30.40
C ASP A 72 -2.99 -21.21 -29.90
N SER A 73 -2.59 -21.61 -28.68
CA SER A 73 -3.05 -22.87 -28.10
C SER A 73 -4.06 -22.62 -26.99
N GLU A 74 -5.19 -23.33 -27.07
CA GLU A 74 -6.13 -23.39 -25.94
C GLU A 74 -5.85 -24.65 -25.13
N ALA A 75 -5.87 -24.49 -23.82
CA ALA A 75 -5.67 -25.57 -22.84
C ALA A 75 -6.75 -25.51 -21.77
N SER A 76 -7.15 -26.67 -21.26
CA SER A 76 -8.03 -26.75 -20.10
C SER A 76 -7.24 -27.26 -18.90
N ILE A 77 -7.38 -26.58 -17.76
CA ILE A 77 -6.82 -27.00 -16.49
C ILE A 77 -7.90 -27.11 -15.42
N GLU A 78 -7.69 -27.98 -14.46
CA GLU A 78 -8.54 -28.10 -13.28
C GLU A 78 -7.85 -27.54 -12.06
N ALA A 79 -8.60 -26.89 -11.16
CA ALA A 79 -8.09 -26.33 -9.92
C ALA A 79 -9.12 -26.48 -8.78
N THR A 80 -8.66 -26.68 -7.57
CA THR A 80 -9.49 -26.67 -6.37
C THR A 80 -9.84 -25.25 -5.94
N TRP A 81 -8.87 -24.33 -6.09
CA TRP A 81 -8.99 -22.93 -5.73
C TRP A 81 -8.51 -22.02 -6.86
N ILE A 82 -9.20 -20.90 -7.04
CA ILE A 82 -8.70 -19.74 -7.81
C ILE A 82 -8.34 -18.65 -6.81
N VAL A 83 -7.09 -18.18 -6.88
CA VAL A 83 -6.63 -17.00 -6.15
C VAL A 83 -6.57 -15.83 -7.11
N ASP A 84 -7.44 -14.83 -6.91
CA ASP A 84 -7.43 -13.62 -7.73
C ASP A 84 -6.30 -12.69 -7.29
N ALA A 85 -5.28 -12.56 -8.13
CA ALA A 85 -4.15 -11.65 -8.00
C ALA A 85 -4.11 -10.60 -9.12
N THR A 86 -5.22 -10.36 -9.82
CA THR A 86 -5.30 -9.50 -11.02
C THR A 86 -5.27 -7.99 -10.70
N GLY A 87 -5.22 -7.62 -9.42
CA GLY A 87 -5.15 -6.22 -8.98
C GLY A 87 -6.43 -5.44 -9.31
N HIS A 88 -6.29 -4.29 -9.99
CA HIS A 88 -7.42 -3.39 -10.23
C HIS A 88 -8.48 -3.93 -11.20
N GLN A 89 -8.09 -4.78 -12.13
CA GLN A 89 -9.01 -5.33 -13.11
C GLN A 89 -10.03 -6.29 -12.49
N GLY A 90 -9.61 -7.05 -11.47
CA GLY A 90 -10.38 -8.14 -10.90
C GLY A 90 -10.58 -9.30 -11.87
N LEU A 91 -10.82 -10.47 -11.34
CA LEU A 91 -11.08 -11.65 -12.16
C LEU A 91 -12.47 -11.53 -12.81
N GLN A 92 -12.49 -11.51 -14.14
CA GLN A 92 -13.70 -11.38 -14.96
C GLN A 92 -14.08 -12.75 -15.53
N THR A 93 -15.00 -13.44 -14.89
CA THR A 93 -15.56 -14.71 -15.41
C THR A 93 -17.05 -14.77 -15.12
N PRO A 94 -17.86 -15.49 -15.95
CA PRO A 94 -19.28 -15.63 -15.69
C PRO A 94 -19.62 -16.30 -14.34
N SER A 95 -18.70 -17.09 -13.80
CA SER A 95 -18.89 -17.78 -12.51
C SER A 95 -18.46 -16.94 -11.31
N ILE A 96 -17.76 -15.84 -11.51
CA ILE A 96 -17.32 -14.91 -10.45
C ILE A 96 -17.84 -13.51 -10.81
N ASP A 97 -19.05 -13.22 -10.36
CA ASP A 97 -19.63 -11.87 -10.40
C ASP A 97 -19.22 -11.15 -9.12
N ASN A 98 -18.23 -10.27 -9.22
CA ASN A 98 -17.67 -9.51 -8.08
C ASN A 98 -17.59 -8.01 -8.40
N PRO A 99 -18.75 -7.31 -8.34
CA PRO A 99 -18.83 -5.91 -8.72
C PRO A 99 -18.04 -5.00 -7.76
N ASP A 100 -17.85 -3.75 -8.21
CA ASP A 100 -17.33 -2.68 -7.37
C ASP A 100 -18.29 -2.35 -6.22
N ASP A 101 -17.76 -2.23 -5.02
CA ASP A 101 -18.46 -1.84 -3.79
C ASP A 101 -17.73 -0.69 -3.07
N SER A 102 -17.09 0.19 -3.84
CA SER A 102 -16.27 1.29 -3.32
C SER A 102 -17.09 2.47 -2.78
N SER A 103 -18.40 2.39 -2.77
CA SER A 103 -19.28 3.51 -2.38
C SER A 103 -19.09 3.98 -0.94
N PHE A 104 -18.72 3.06 -0.03
CA PHE A 104 -18.47 3.35 1.38
C PHE A 104 -17.14 4.09 1.63
N MET A 105 -16.21 4.07 0.68
CA MET A 105 -14.87 4.62 0.86
C MET A 105 -14.91 6.15 0.93
N HIS A 106 -14.23 6.69 1.94
CA HIS A 106 -14.06 8.12 2.14
C HIS A 106 -13.00 8.70 1.21
N THR A 107 -11.89 7.96 1.02
CA THR A 107 -10.79 8.39 0.15
C THR A 107 -11.18 8.24 -1.31
N ARG A 108 -11.04 9.33 -2.08
CA ARG A 108 -11.35 9.37 -3.52
C ARG A 108 -10.29 10.17 -4.25
N THR A 109 -9.19 9.51 -4.56
CA THR A 109 -8.02 10.11 -5.18
C THR A 109 -7.65 9.42 -6.48
N GLY A 110 -6.97 10.15 -7.34
CA GLY A 110 -6.33 9.64 -8.52
C GLY A 110 -4.94 10.24 -8.66
N ALA A 111 -4.14 9.76 -9.59
CA ALA A 111 -2.76 10.19 -9.75
C ALA A 111 -2.36 10.34 -11.21
N VAL A 112 -1.36 11.20 -11.44
CA VAL A 112 -0.56 11.25 -12.66
C VAL A 112 0.90 11.14 -12.26
N PHE A 113 1.68 10.29 -12.93
CA PHE A 113 3.03 9.94 -12.49
C PHE A 113 3.95 9.54 -13.63
N GLY A 114 5.25 9.61 -13.39
CA GLY A 114 6.27 9.18 -14.33
C GLY A 114 7.60 8.86 -13.64
N HIS A 115 8.55 8.41 -14.46
CA HIS A 115 9.93 8.20 -14.06
C HIS A 115 10.81 9.28 -14.66
N PHE A 116 11.71 9.84 -13.87
CA PHE A 116 12.51 11.00 -14.28
C PHE A 116 13.98 10.80 -13.92
N GLU A 117 14.86 11.19 -14.84
CA GLU A 117 16.27 11.44 -14.56
C GLU A 117 16.50 12.93 -14.31
N GLY A 118 17.58 13.28 -13.60
CA GLY A 118 17.96 14.68 -13.36
C GLY A 118 17.13 15.41 -12.32
N VAL A 119 16.33 14.71 -11.51
CA VAL A 119 15.66 15.30 -10.35
C VAL A 119 16.74 15.69 -9.33
N ALA A 120 16.73 16.96 -8.87
CA ALA A 120 17.73 17.46 -7.94
C ALA A 120 17.61 16.75 -6.56
N PRO A 121 18.72 16.60 -5.82
CA PRO A 121 18.68 16.06 -4.46
C PRO A 121 17.87 16.95 -3.52
N PHE A 122 17.15 16.35 -2.59
CA PHE A 122 16.42 17.07 -1.53
C PHE A 122 17.38 17.46 -0.39
N VAL A 123 18.34 18.31 -0.70
CA VAL A 123 19.44 18.69 0.21
C VAL A 123 18.99 19.67 1.31
N ALA A 124 17.94 20.46 1.08
CA ALA A 124 17.54 21.54 1.97
C ALA A 124 17.00 21.08 3.34
N ALA A 125 16.70 19.79 3.50
CA ALA A 125 16.21 19.20 4.75
C ALA A 125 17.20 18.24 5.40
N SER A 126 18.42 18.08 4.89
CA SER A 126 19.43 17.19 5.48
C SER A 126 20.27 17.94 6.51
N SER A 127 19.97 17.73 7.77
CA SER A 127 20.81 18.15 8.90
C SER A 127 21.63 16.97 9.40
N PRO A 128 22.84 17.19 9.96
CA PRO A 128 23.58 16.14 10.66
C PRO A 128 22.81 15.48 11.81
N GLU A 129 21.75 16.14 12.28
CA GLU A 129 20.86 15.65 13.34
C GLU A 129 19.68 14.83 12.81
N ASP A 130 19.50 14.75 11.47
CA ASP A 130 18.42 13.99 10.89
C ASP A 130 18.66 12.49 11.04
N PRO A 131 17.62 11.67 11.27
CA PRO A 131 17.75 10.24 11.47
C PRO A 131 18.23 9.50 10.22
N PHE A 132 18.07 10.09 9.03
CA PHE A 132 18.51 9.58 7.72
C PHE A 132 18.47 10.71 6.68
N CYS A 133 19.10 10.47 5.52
CA CYS A 133 19.04 11.39 4.38
C CYS A 133 17.61 11.46 3.81
N GLY A 134 17.10 12.66 3.57
CA GLY A 134 15.77 12.84 3.01
C GLY A 134 15.55 12.18 1.65
N ASP A 135 16.61 12.00 0.85
CA ASP A 135 16.55 11.32 -0.45
C ASP A 135 16.41 9.78 -0.33
N ASP A 136 16.75 9.21 0.85
CA ASP A 136 16.56 7.78 1.11
C ASP A 136 15.13 7.46 1.56
N ALA A 137 14.33 8.49 1.82
CA ALA A 137 12.94 8.35 2.24
C ALA A 137 11.95 8.40 1.06
N ALA A 138 10.77 7.85 1.27
CA ALA A 138 9.59 8.17 0.49
C ALA A 138 9.15 9.60 0.82
N GLN A 139 9.51 10.55 -0.03
CA GLN A 139 9.19 11.97 0.18
C GLN A 139 7.71 12.24 -0.15
N HIS A 140 7.05 12.99 0.71
CA HIS A 140 5.67 13.44 0.53
C HIS A 140 5.64 14.97 0.63
N HIS A 141 5.40 15.63 -0.50
CA HIS A 141 5.25 17.09 -0.56
C HIS A 141 3.76 17.42 -0.56
N LEU A 142 3.28 18.01 0.52
CA LEU A 142 1.87 18.41 0.66
C LEU A 142 1.64 19.74 -0.05
N LEU A 143 0.57 19.81 -0.83
CA LEU A 143 0.14 20.94 -1.62
C LEU A 143 -1.33 21.26 -1.32
N ASP A 144 -1.79 22.44 -1.67
CA ASP A 144 -3.20 22.79 -1.56
C ASP A 144 -4.09 21.91 -2.47
N GLU A 145 -3.54 21.49 -3.62
CA GLU A 145 -4.26 20.69 -4.62
C GLU A 145 -4.18 19.19 -4.39
N GLY A 146 -3.35 18.73 -3.47
CA GLY A 146 -3.08 17.30 -3.26
C GLY A 146 -1.71 17.07 -2.64
N TRP A 147 -0.96 16.10 -3.12
CA TRP A 147 0.42 15.87 -2.68
C TRP A 147 1.24 15.19 -3.76
N VAL A 148 2.56 15.32 -3.66
CA VAL A 148 3.51 14.72 -4.60
C VAL A 148 4.38 13.71 -3.86
N TRP A 149 4.52 12.50 -4.42
CA TRP A 149 5.57 11.60 -3.98
C TRP A 149 6.84 11.79 -4.82
N MET A 150 7.99 11.62 -4.19
CA MET A 150 9.28 11.43 -4.85
C MET A 150 9.98 10.23 -4.23
N LEU A 151 10.28 9.22 -5.05
CA LEU A 151 10.96 7.99 -4.66
C LEU A 151 12.22 7.87 -5.50
N ARG A 152 13.36 8.16 -4.90
CA ARG A 152 14.66 8.08 -5.57
C ARG A 152 15.16 6.64 -5.53
N PHE A 153 15.69 6.17 -6.65
CA PHE A 153 16.37 4.88 -6.78
C PHE A 153 17.88 5.08 -6.91
N ASP A 154 18.65 4.05 -6.53
CA ASP A 154 20.11 4.05 -6.54
C ASP A 154 20.74 4.22 -7.93
N HIS A 155 20.03 3.85 -9.00
CA HIS A 155 20.45 4.05 -10.39
C HIS A 155 20.15 5.45 -10.95
N GLY A 156 19.73 6.41 -10.13
CA GLY A 156 19.57 7.82 -10.52
C GLY A 156 18.20 8.21 -11.09
N VAL A 157 17.30 7.25 -11.29
CA VAL A 157 15.90 7.55 -11.66
C VAL A 157 15.10 7.85 -10.41
N THR A 158 14.16 8.78 -10.51
CA THR A 158 13.19 9.11 -9.46
C THR A 158 11.77 8.87 -9.97
N SER A 159 10.97 8.12 -9.24
CA SER A 159 9.53 8.06 -9.47
C SER A 159 8.88 9.29 -8.86
N VAL A 160 8.15 10.05 -9.66
CA VAL A 160 7.42 11.25 -9.21
C VAL A 160 5.97 11.12 -9.62
N GLY A 161 5.06 11.41 -8.69
CA GLY A 161 3.64 11.41 -9.02
C GLY A 161 2.85 12.37 -8.16
N LEU A 162 1.87 13.01 -8.79
CA LEU A 162 0.93 13.94 -8.19
C LEU A 162 -0.39 13.23 -7.92
N VAL A 163 -0.81 13.22 -6.66
CA VAL A 163 -2.10 12.68 -6.20
C VAL A 163 -3.06 13.82 -5.90
N GLN A 164 -4.27 13.71 -6.44
CA GLN A 164 -5.31 14.74 -6.32
C GLN A 164 -6.68 14.08 -6.12
N PRO A 165 -7.71 14.84 -5.69
CA PRO A 165 -9.07 14.32 -5.67
C PRO A 165 -9.48 13.71 -7.02
N SER A 166 -10.23 12.63 -7.02
CA SER A 166 -10.62 11.89 -8.25
C SER A 166 -11.47 12.73 -9.23
N SER A 167 -12.09 13.81 -8.75
CA SER A 167 -12.83 14.77 -9.58
C SER A 167 -11.95 15.68 -10.43
N THR A 168 -10.65 15.73 -10.19
CA THR A 168 -9.71 16.59 -10.92
C THR A 168 -9.36 15.94 -12.26
N GLN A 169 -9.40 16.72 -13.35
CA GLN A 169 -8.91 16.29 -14.65
C GLN A 169 -7.40 16.10 -14.61
N ARG A 170 -6.89 15.02 -15.17
CA ARG A 170 -5.47 14.66 -15.13
C ARG A 170 -4.86 14.65 -16.52
N SER A 171 -3.70 15.30 -16.63
CA SER A 171 -2.89 15.29 -17.85
C SER A 171 -1.43 15.58 -17.50
N GLU A 172 -0.52 15.27 -18.41
CA GLU A 172 0.87 15.65 -18.28
C GLU A 172 1.04 17.18 -18.16
N GLY A 173 0.29 17.97 -18.93
CA GLY A 173 0.33 19.44 -18.83
C GLY A 173 -0.06 19.92 -17.44
N MET A 174 -1.15 19.41 -16.88
CA MET A 174 -1.59 19.76 -15.52
C MET A 174 -0.56 19.33 -14.46
N PHE A 175 0.10 18.20 -14.62
CA PHE A 175 1.17 17.78 -13.71
C PHE A 175 2.27 18.83 -13.63
N TRP A 176 2.78 19.28 -14.78
CA TRP A 176 3.83 20.30 -14.83
C TRP A 176 3.34 21.65 -14.31
N GLU A 177 2.13 22.09 -14.66
CA GLU A 177 1.54 23.33 -14.16
C GLU A 177 1.43 23.36 -12.62
N VAL A 178 1.09 22.25 -11.99
CA VAL A 178 1.04 22.16 -10.53
C VAL A 178 2.45 22.24 -9.95
N LEU A 179 3.39 21.47 -10.45
CA LEU A 179 4.76 21.47 -9.92
C LEU A 179 5.44 22.85 -10.08
N GLU A 180 5.25 23.53 -11.19
CA GLU A 180 5.82 24.86 -11.45
C GLU A 180 5.26 25.95 -10.53
N ARG A 181 4.03 25.81 -10.05
CA ARG A 181 3.43 26.74 -9.07
C ARG A 181 4.06 26.67 -7.68
N HIS A 182 4.74 25.57 -7.37
CA HIS A 182 5.37 25.34 -6.07
C HIS A 182 6.90 25.48 -6.20
N PRO A 183 7.52 26.58 -5.73
CA PRO A 183 8.93 26.88 -5.99
C PRO A 183 9.90 25.76 -5.60
N SER A 184 9.66 25.07 -4.47
CA SER A 184 10.50 23.95 -4.03
C SER A 184 10.44 22.76 -4.98
N LEU A 185 9.27 22.45 -5.54
CA LEU A 185 9.11 21.38 -6.53
C LEU A 185 9.67 21.78 -7.88
N ALA A 186 9.43 23.03 -8.30
CA ALA A 186 10.00 23.58 -9.53
C ALA A 186 11.52 23.49 -9.53
N GLU A 187 12.17 23.82 -8.38
CA GLU A 187 13.62 23.71 -8.23
C GLU A 187 14.09 22.25 -8.34
N LEU A 188 13.44 21.32 -7.63
CA LEU A 188 13.78 19.88 -7.70
C LEU A 188 13.62 19.30 -9.11
N MET A 189 12.62 19.76 -9.86
CA MET A 189 12.28 19.25 -11.18
C MET A 189 12.90 20.05 -12.34
N GLN A 190 13.67 21.10 -12.08
CA GLN A 190 14.20 22.02 -13.09
C GLN A 190 14.96 21.32 -14.23
N HIS A 191 15.69 20.27 -13.93
CA HIS A 191 16.48 19.49 -14.88
C HIS A 191 15.92 18.09 -15.14
N ALA A 192 14.73 17.80 -14.59
CA ALA A 192 14.10 16.51 -14.71
C ALA A 192 13.69 16.21 -16.16
N LYS A 193 14.00 15.00 -16.61
CA LYS A 193 13.64 14.49 -17.94
C LYS A 193 12.83 13.23 -17.76
N LEU A 194 11.65 13.19 -18.36
CA LEU A 194 10.82 12.00 -18.39
C LEU A 194 11.55 10.88 -19.14
N VAL A 195 11.62 9.71 -18.54
CA VAL A 195 12.22 8.50 -19.12
C VAL A 195 11.17 7.41 -19.30
N ALA A 196 11.52 6.36 -20.03
CA ALA A 196 10.66 5.20 -20.19
C ALA A 196 10.34 4.57 -18.81
N PRO A 197 9.15 3.96 -18.64
CA PRO A 197 8.86 3.22 -17.42
C PRO A 197 9.93 2.18 -17.14
N LEU A 198 10.37 2.09 -15.90
CA LEU A 198 11.42 1.14 -15.49
C LEU A 198 11.05 -0.30 -15.86
N GLY A 199 11.99 -1.01 -16.50
CA GLY A 199 11.76 -2.34 -17.06
C GLY A 199 11.11 -2.39 -18.44
N GLN A 200 10.92 -1.21 -19.08
CA GLN A 200 10.38 -1.08 -20.44
C GLN A 200 11.29 -0.21 -21.31
N ASP A 201 12.58 -0.55 -21.37
CA ASP A 201 13.63 0.27 -21.99
C ASP A 201 13.38 0.62 -23.48
N SER A 202 12.58 -0.19 -24.18
CA SER A 202 12.16 0.09 -25.57
C SER A 202 10.90 0.94 -25.67
N ALA A 203 10.23 1.26 -24.56
CA ALA A 203 9.04 2.09 -24.58
C ALA A 203 9.40 3.58 -24.72
N LYS A 204 8.45 4.33 -25.29
CA LYS A 204 8.60 5.79 -25.29
C LYS A 204 8.40 6.33 -23.88
N PRO A 205 9.14 7.40 -23.49
CA PRO A 205 8.84 8.13 -22.27
C PRO A 205 7.38 8.57 -22.24
N THR A 206 6.64 8.13 -21.24
CA THR A 206 5.21 8.45 -21.07
C THR A 206 4.87 8.55 -19.60
N MET A 207 3.93 9.45 -19.27
CA MET A 207 3.33 9.49 -17.95
C MET A 207 2.14 8.54 -17.87
N GLY A 208 2.01 7.87 -16.73
CA GLY A 208 0.84 7.10 -16.38
C GLY A 208 -0.21 7.97 -15.67
N SER A 209 -1.47 7.60 -15.79
CA SER A 209 -2.54 8.23 -15.02
C SER A 209 -3.56 7.19 -14.55
N VAL A 210 -4.13 7.45 -13.37
CA VAL A 210 -5.23 6.66 -12.78
C VAL A 210 -6.27 7.63 -12.26
N ASP A 211 -7.48 7.58 -12.81
CA ASP A 211 -8.56 8.51 -12.43
C ASP A 211 -9.06 8.26 -11.02
N ARG A 212 -9.12 7.02 -10.60
CA ARG A 212 -9.50 6.63 -9.25
C ARG A 212 -8.67 5.44 -8.78
N MET A 213 -7.90 5.65 -7.71
CA MET A 213 -7.09 4.60 -7.09
C MET A 213 -7.87 3.79 -6.06
N SER A 214 -8.69 4.47 -5.24
CA SER A 214 -9.48 3.84 -4.20
C SER A 214 -10.57 2.94 -4.79
N ARG A 215 -10.56 1.67 -4.42
CA ARG A 215 -11.51 0.67 -4.89
C ARG A 215 -11.71 -0.44 -3.88
N CYS A 216 -12.86 -1.07 -3.91
CA CYS A 216 -13.16 -2.26 -3.14
C CYS A 216 -14.14 -3.13 -3.92
N ARG A 217 -13.97 -4.45 -3.89
CA ARG A 217 -14.91 -5.40 -4.46
C ARG A 217 -15.98 -5.78 -3.44
N ALA A 218 -17.13 -6.23 -3.92
CA ALA A 218 -18.24 -6.65 -3.05
C ALA A 218 -17.87 -7.84 -2.16
N ARG A 219 -17.06 -8.77 -2.68
CA ARG A 219 -16.67 -10.00 -1.98
C ARG A 219 -15.17 -10.24 -2.08
N ALA A 220 -14.55 -10.63 -0.99
CA ALA A 220 -13.15 -11.04 -0.94
C ALA A 220 -12.96 -12.54 -1.23
N SER A 221 -14.02 -13.33 -1.10
CA SER A 221 -13.99 -14.77 -1.36
C SER A 221 -15.38 -15.31 -1.71
N GLY A 222 -15.41 -16.50 -2.28
CA GLY A 222 -16.62 -17.27 -2.60
C GLY A 222 -16.30 -18.75 -2.74
N PRO A 223 -17.25 -19.56 -3.22
CA PRO A 223 -17.05 -21.00 -3.42
C PRO A 223 -15.85 -21.27 -4.33
N GLY A 224 -14.77 -21.84 -3.77
CA GLY A 224 -13.56 -22.20 -4.50
C GLY A 224 -12.71 -21.05 -5.02
N TRP A 225 -12.95 -19.78 -4.61
CA TRP A 225 -12.12 -18.65 -5.02
C TRP A 225 -11.91 -17.63 -3.89
N VAL A 226 -10.82 -16.88 -3.97
CA VAL A 226 -10.44 -15.87 -2.99
C VAL A 226 -9.55 -14.78 -3.64
N CYS A 227 -9.69 -13.54 -3.21
CA CYS A 227 -8.84 -12.43 -3.63
C CYS A 227 -7.59 -12.28 -2.74
N LEU A 228 -6.48 -11.89 -3.36
CA LEU A 228 -5.40 -11.23 -2.61
C LEU A 228 -5.81 -9.80 -2.23
N PRO A 229 -5.18 -9.19 -1.21
CA PRO A 229 -5.60 -7.88 -0.70
C PRO A 229 -5.76 -6.81 -1.78
N VAL A 230 -4.77 -6.63 -2.67
CA VAL A 230 -4.82 -5.59 -3.72
C VAL A 230 -5.86 -5.90 -4.80
N SER A 231 -6.21 -7.16 -5.04
CA SER A 231 -7.31 -7.52 -5.95
C SER A 231 -8.67 -7.28 -5.32
N TYR A 232 -8.80 -7.48 -4.00
CA TYR A 232 -10.02 -7.16 -3.26
C TYR A 232 -10.24 -5.65 -3.13
N GLY A 233 -9.22 -4.91 -2.70
CA GLY A 233 -9.33 -3.47 -2.49
C GLY A 233 -7.98 -2.76 -2.41
N PHE A 234 -8.02 -1.46 -2.64
CA PHE A 234 -6.90 -0.56 -2.48
C PHE A 234 -7.43 0.81 -2.09
N VAL A 235 -6.71 1.54 -1.28
CA VAL A 235 -7.12 2.87 -0.84
C VAL A 235 -6.36 3.95 -1.61
N ASP A 236 -5.07 4.11 -1.27
CA ASP A 236 -4.27 5.24 -1.71
C ASP A 236 -2.78 4.98 -1.37
N PRO A 237 -1.82 5.54 -2.09
CA PRO A 237 -0.40 5.33 -1.80
C PRO A 237 0.16 6.18 -0.67
N LEU A 238 -0.63 7.05 -0.01
CA LEU A 238 -0.15 8.03 0.98
C LEU A 238 0.75 7.44 2.07
N HIS A 239 0.44 6.25 2.53
CA HIS A 239 1.21 5.58 3.58
C HIS A 239 2.03 4.39 3.08
N SER A 240 2.16 4.20 1.77
CA SER A 240 2.93 3.10 1.14
C SER A 240 2.60 1.69 1.67
N SER A 241 1.42 1.50 2.27
CA SER A 241 1.03 0.26 2.96
C SER A 241 0.67 -0.92 2.04
N GLY A 242 0.50 -0.69 0.73
CA GLY A 242 -0.05 -1.68 -0.19
C GLY A 242 0.75 -2.99 -0.31
N ILE A 243 2.08 -2.91 -0.37
CA ILE A 243 2.95 -4.10 -0.44
C ILE A 243 2.91 -4.87 0.88
N ALA A 244 3.06 -4.18 2.01
CA ALA A 244 3.00 -4.81 3.34
C ALA A 244 1.65 -5.49 3.59
N HIS A 245 0.54 -4.83 3.22
CA HIS A 245 -0.80 -5.41 3.28
C HIS A 245 -0.92 -6.66 2.40
N SER A 246 -0.38 -6.62 1.17
CA SER A 246 -0.39 -7.78 0.27
C SER A 246 0.40 -8.95 0.82
N LEU A 247 1.61 -8.72 1.33
CA LEU A 247 2.46 -9.77 1.91
C LEU A 247 1.81 -10.40 3.15
N SER A 248 1.23 -9.57 4.04
CA SER A 248 0.45 -10.05 5.18
C SER A 248 -0.72 -10.93 4.74
N GLY A 249 -1.42 -10.52 3.68
CA GLY A 249 -2.53 -11.30 3.13
C GLY A 249 -2.09 -12.61 2.50
N VAL A 250 -0.95 -12.63 1.79
CA VAL A 250 -0.40 -13.86 1.19
C VAL A 250 -0.10 -14.90 2.25
N VAL A 251 0.57 -14.52 3.35
CA VAL A 251 0.90 -15.46 4.44
C VAL A 251 -0.36 -16.03 5.09
N ARG A 252 -1.31 -15.17 5.46
CA ARG A 252 -2.56 -15.60 6.09
C ARG A 252 -3.42 -16.47 5.15
N LEU A 253 -3.43 -16.15 3.85
CA LEU A 253 -4.13 -16.95 2.86
C LEU A 253 -3.46 -18.31 2.69
N ALA A 254 -2.13 -18.39 2.65
CA ALA A 254 -1.40 -19.65 2.57
C ALA A 254 -1.71 -20.54 3.78
N GLU A 255 -1.68 -20.00 5.00
CA GLU A 255 -2.08 -20.71 6.22
C GLU A 255 -3.53 -21.24 6.13
N ALA A 256 -4.46 -20.42 5.63
CA ALA A 256 -5.85 -20.82 5.46
C ALA A 256 -6.02 -21.95 4.43
N LEU A 257 -5.32 -21.89 3.30
CA LEU A 257 -5.38 -22.90 2.24
C LEU A 257 -4.70 -24.22 2.64
N LEU A 258 -3.70 -24.18 3.54
CA LEU A 258 -2.98 -25.34 4.03
C LEU A 258 -3.63 -25.98 5.27
N SER A 259 -4.67 -25.38 5.83
CA SER A 259 -5.43 -25.97 6.93
C SER A 259 -6.24 -27.19 6.49
N ASP A 260 -6.71 -28.01 7.45
CA ASP A 260 -7.52 -29.17 7.14
C ASP A 260 -8.77 -28.81 6.33
N ARG A 261 -9.19 -29.70 5.45
CA ARG A 261 -10.21 -29.43 4.43
C ARG A 261 -11.52 -28.84 4.97
N ASN A 262 -11.96 -29.26 6.16
CA ASN A 262 -13.16 -28.73 6.81
C ASN A 262 -12.92 -27.33 7.38
N ASP A 263 -11.72 -27.02 7.83
CA ASP A 263 -11.35 -25.74 8.41
C ASP A 263 -10.96 -24.71 7.34
N CYS A 264 -10.52 -25.17 6.16
CA CYS A 264 -10.08 -24.32 5.04
C CYS A 264 -11.18 -23.33 4.60
N TYR A 265 -12.42 -23.79 4.39
CA TYR A 265 -13.53 -22.93 3.95
C TYR A 265 -13.87 -21.86 5.00
N GLU A 266 -13.88 -22.22 6.28
CA GLU A 266 -14.13 -21.28 7.37
C GLU A 266 -12.95 -20.28 7.51
N SER A 267 -11.73 -20.76 7.38
CA SER A 267 -10.52 -19.92 7.40
C SER A 267 -10.51 -18.93 6.24
N ILE A 268 -10.88 -19.36 5.03
CA ILE A 268 -11.02 -18.46 3.85
C ILE A 268 -12.14 -17.44 4.06
N ARG A 269 -13.25 -17.83 4.64
CA ARG A 269 -14.36 -16.92 4.97
C ARG A 269 -13.92 -15.87 5.98
N THR A 270 -13.19 -16.28 7.00
CA THR A 270 -12.63 -15.39 8.03
C THR A 270 -11.60 -14.43 7.41
N TYR A 271 -10.69 -14.94 6.58
CA TYR A 271 -9.74 -14.13 5.83
C TYR A 271 -10.46 -13.07 5.00
N GLY A 272 -11.51 -13.43 4.26
CA GLY A 272 -12.29 -12.49 3.46
C GLY A 272 -12.97 -11.39 4.29
N ALA A 273 -13.50 -11.74 5.48
CA ALA A 273 -14.08 -10.77 6.40
C ALA A 273 -13.01 -9.82 6.98
N ASP A 274 -11.83 -10.34 7.26
CA ASP A 274 -10.69 -9.53 7.72
C ASP A 274 -10.23 -8.56 6.64
N LEU A 275 -10.12 -8.98 5.37
CA LEU A 275 -9.77 -8.06 4.25
C LEU A 275 -10.73 -6.87 4.15
N ARG A 276 -12.04 -7.08 4.31
CA ARG A 276 -13.01 -5.98 4.31
C ARG A 276 -12.74 -4.99 5.42
N ARG A 277 -12.51 -5.49 6.62
CA ARG A 277 -12.18 -4.65 7.79
C ARG A 277 -10.87 -3.89 7.60
N GLU A 278 -9.87 -4.53 7.03
CA GLU A 278 -8.57 -3.94 6.75
C GLU A 278 -8.66 -2.79 5.73
N ILE A 279 -9.42 -2.96 4.66
CA ILE A 279 -9.64 -1.88 3.68
C ILE A 279 -10.40 -0.71 4.31
N GLN A 280 -11.43 -0.96 5.11
CA GLN A 280 -12.15 0.08 5.85
C GLN A 280 -11.24 0.81 6.84
N TRP A 281 -10.37 0.06 7.51
CA TRP A 281 -9.38 0.60 8.44
C TRP A 281 -8.33 1.47 7.76
N LEU A 282 -7.74 0.98 6.66
CA LEU A 282 -6.79 1.75 5.87
C LEU A 282 -7.43 3.01 5.28
N ASP A 283 -8.68 2.90 4.80
CA ASP A 283 -9.42 4.06 4.31
C ASP A 283 -9.62 5.12 5.39
N LEU A 284 -9.96 4.72 6.62
CA LEU A 284 -10.10 5.64 7.75
C LEU A 284 -8.77 6.37 8.07
N LEU A 285 -7.66 5.62 8.13
CA LEU A 285 -6.33 6.18 8.39
C LEU A 285 -5.89 7.18 7.32
N VAL A 286 -6.20 6.91 6.06
CA VAL A 286 -5.88 7.80 4.93
C VAL A 286 -6.84 8.99 4.86
N ALA A 287 -8.14 8.74 4.97
CA ALA A 287 -9.17 9.79 4.87
C ALA A 287 -9.00 10.88 5.93
N GLY A 288 -8.58 10.50 7.15
CA GLY A 288 -8.30 11.48 8.18
C GLY A 288 -7.09 12.38 7.87
N CYS A 289 -6.07 11.85 7.18
CA CYS A 289 -4.98 12.67 6.67
C CYS A 289 -5.49 13.69 5.65
N TYR A 290 -6.36 13.29 4.72
CA TYR A 290 -6.95 14.22 3.77
C TYR A 290 -7.88 15.24 4.43
N ALA A 291 -8.66 14.86 5.42
CA ALA A 291 -9.47 15.78 6.21
C ALA A 291 -8.61 16.81 6.99
N ALA A 292 -7.41 16.42 7.38
CA ALA A 292 -6.47 17.27 8.09
C ALA A 292 -5.57 18.12 7.16
N GLN A 293 -5.53 17.84 5.84
CA GLN A 293 -4.60 18.42 4.87
C GLN A 293 -4.54 19.97 4.86
N PRO A 294 -5.64 20.72 5.08
CA PRO A 294 -5.58 22.18 5.14
C PRO A 294 -4.65 22.76 6.21
N SER A 295 -4.25 21.96 7.20
CA SER A 295 -3.27 22.32 8.23
C SER A 295 -2.18 21.25 8.29
N PHE A 296 -0.94 21.64 7.96
CA PHE A 296 0.20 20.73 8.04
C PHE A 296 0.38 20.12 9.45
N GLU A 297 0.15 20.89 10.50
CA GLU A 297 0.25 20.40 11.87
C GLU A 297 -0.81 19.34 12.18
N ASN A 298 -2.05 19.54 11.72
CA ASN A 298 -3.13 18.58 11.88
C ASN A 298 -2.89 17.33 11.04
N PHE A 299 -2.37 17.49 9.81
CA PHE A 299 -1.98 16.37 8.97
C PHE A 299 -0.93 15.49 9.64
N ILE A 300 0.15 16.08 10.14
CA ILE A 300 1.21 15.35 10.87
C ILE A 300 0.63 14.66 12.11
N ALA A 301 -0.23 15.36 12.85
CA ALA A 301 -0.86 14.78 14.03
C ALA A 301 -1.70 13.56 13.67
N TYR A 302 -2.53 13.64 12.63
CA TYR A 302 -3.33 12.49 12.23
C TYR A 302 -2.49 11.36 11.62
N ALA A 303 -1.46 11.67 10.84
CA ALA A 303 -0.52 10.68 10.32
C ALA A 303 0.15 9.84 11.42
N CYS A 304 0.30 10.40 12.63
CA CYS A 304 0.78 9.64 13.79
C CYS A 304 -0.15 8.48 14.19
N MET A 305 -1.44 8.52 13.84
CA MET A 305 -2.34 7.37 14.02
C MET A 305 -1.91 6.17 13.16
N TYR A 306 -1.50 6.45 11.91
CA TYR A 306 -0.91 5.42 11.04
C TYR A 306 0.40 4.88 11.63
N PHE A 307 1.34 5.76 12.03
CA PHE A 307 2.61 5.31 12.57
C PHE A 307 2.46 4.48 13.85
N VAL A 308 1.55 4.84 14.75
CA VAL A 308 1.23 4.01 15.92
C VAL A 308 0.75 2.62 15.47
N SER A 309 -0.17 2.57 14.49
CA SER A 309 -0.70 1.29 13.99
C SER A 309 0.38 0.42 13.36
N ALA A 310 1.30 1.03 12.56
CA ALA A 310 2.40 0.34 11.91
C ALA A 310 3.42 -0.19 12.94
N ILE A 311 3.87 0.67 13.86
CA ILE A 311 4.86 0.32 14.89
C ILE A 311 4.35 -0.79 15.83
N GLU A 312 3.09 -0.73 16.25
CA GLU A 312 2.52 -1.80 17.07
C GLU A 312 2.31 -3.11 16.27
N PHE A 313 2.05 -3.03 14.98
CA PHE A 313 1.98 -4.21 14.12
C PHE A 313 3.35 -4.86 13.94
N GLU A 314 4.39 -4.10 13.60
CA GLU A 314 5.77 -4.57 13.50
C GLU A 314 6.26 -5.17 14.82
N LYS A 315 5.92 -4.55 15.95
CA LYS A 315 6.23 -5.08 17.27
C LYS A 315 5.61 -6.45 17.50
N GLN A 316 4.37 -6.68 17.10
CA GLN A 316 3.73 -7.99 17.23
C GLN A 316 4.45 -9.04 16.38
N LEU A 317 4.84 -8.71 15.14
CA LEU A 317 5.64 -9.57 14.29
C LEU A 317 7.01 -9.89 14.91
N ALA A 318 7.65 -8.90 15.53
CA ALA A 318 8.96 -9.08 16.17
C ALA A 318 8.92 -9.95 17.44
N VAL A 319 7.80 -9.96 18.17
CA VAL A 319 7.63 -10.74 19.39
C VAL A 319 7.39 -12.22 19.11
N ASP A 320 6.63 -12.52 18.07
CA ASP A 320 6.32 -13.91 17.66
C ASP A 320 6.39 -14.03 16.13
N PRO A 321 7.60 -14.18 15.56
CA PRO A 321 7.78 -14.26 14.11
C PRO A 321 7.08 -15.45 13.44
N GLY A 322 6.74 -16.47 14.23
CA GLY A 322 6.00 -17.66 13.77
C GLY A 322 4.49 -17.48 13.73
N ARG A 323 3.97 -16.36 14.24
CA ARG A 323 2.53 -16.11 14.32
C ARG A 323 2.18 -14.72 13.79
N TRP A 324 1.49 -14.68 12.69
CA TRP A 324 1.02 -13.41 12.13
C TRP A 324 -0.09 -12.79 12.99
N PRO A 325 -0.05 -11.45 13.19
CA PRO A 325 -1.11 -10.77 13.91
C PRO A 325 -2.46 -10.96 13.21
N LYS A 326 -3.52 -11.02 14.01
CA LYS A 326 -4.87 -11.08 13.46
C LYS A 326 -5.23 -9.74 12.82
N GLY A 327 -5.42 -9.75 11.50
CA GLY A 327 -5.66 -8.56 10.69
C GLY A 327 -4.43 -7.68 10.52
N PHE A 328 -4.55 -6.63 9.72
CA PHE A 328 -3.47 -5.71 9.38
C PHE A 328 -3.53 -4.43 10.22
N MET A 329 -2.38 -4.00 10.76
CA MET A 329 -2.19 -2.70 11.42
C MET A 329 -3.23 -2.37 12.51
N GLN A 330 -3.45 -3.27 13.47
CA GLN A 330 -4.34 -3.06 14.63
C GLN A 330 -5.85 -2.91 14.30
N CYS A 331 -6.31 -3.28 13.10
CA CYS A 331 -7.72 -3.15 12.71
C CYS A 331 -8.71 -3.91 13.59
N HIS A 332 -8.24 -4.80 14.46
CA HIS A 332 -9.02 -5.56 15.44
C HIS A 332 -8.85 -5.09 16.91
N ASP A 333 -7.97 -4.12 17.17
CA ASP A 333 -7.77 -3.64 18.55
C ASP A 333 -8.97 -2.81 19.00
N SER A 334 -9.74 -3.38 19.95
CA SER A 334 -10.96 -2.76 20.47
C SER A 334 -10.74 -1.47 21.26
N ARG A 335 -9.52 -1.17 21.66
CA ARG A 335 -9.15 0.08 22.35
C ARG A 335 -8.62 1.11 21.37
N TRP A 336 -7.88 0.68 20.33
CA TRP A 336 -7.25 1.59 19.37
C TRP A 336 -8.22 2.07 18.27
N VAL A 337 -9.03 1.19 17.70
CA VAL A 337 -10.00 1.54 16.64
C VAL A 337 -10.94 2.69 17.06
N PRO A 338 -11.53 2.71 18.28
CA PRO A 338 -12.34 3.85 18.72
C PRO A 338 -11.59 5.17 18.80
N VAL A 339 -10.30 5.15 19.16
CA VAL A 339 -9.47 6.36 19.24
C VAL A 339 -9.29 6.99 17.86
N VAL A 340 -8.98 6.19 16.85
CA VAL A 340 -8.82 6.69 15.47
C VAL A 340 -10.15 7.19 14.89
N ASN A 341 -11.25 6.49 15.15
CA ASN A 341 -12.58 6.97 14.77
C ASN A 341 -12.91 8.33 15.42
N GLN A 342 -12.64 8.47 16.72
CA GLN A 342 -12.84 9.73 17.42
C GLN A 342 -12.02 10.88 16.80
N ALA A 343 -10.76 10.60 16.45
CA ALA A 343 -9.90 11.59 15.81
C ALA A 343 -10.41 12.00 14.42
N TYR A 344 -10.88 11.05 13.63
CA TYR A 344 -11.49 11.31 12.33
C TYR A 344 -12.77 12.14 12.45
N GLU A 345 -13.70 11.72 13.33
CA GLU A 345 -14.95 12.45 13.58
C GLU A 345 -14.69 13.88 14.06
N PHE A 346 -13.65 14.08 14.89
CA PHE A 346 -13.27 15.43 15.34
C PHE A 346 -12.92 16.34 14.15
N LEU A 347 -12.13 15.87 13.20
CA LEU A 347 -11.76 16.64 12.01
C LEU A 347 -12.96 16.97 11.14
N VAL A 348 -13.80 15.96 10.84
CA VAL A 348 -14.95 16.13 9.93
C VAL A 348 -16.05 17.00 10.55
N ARG A 349 -16.29 16.91 11.88
CA ARG A 349 -17.31 17.73 12.55
C ARG A 349 -16.85 19.17 12.76
N SER A 350 -15.58 19.39 13.04
CA SER A 350 -15.04 20.74 13.29
C SER A 350 -15.09 21.64 12.05
N ASP A 351 -15.14 21.04 10.87
CA ASP A 351 -15.37 21.76 9.61
C ASP A 351 -16.83 22.25 9.46
N GLN A 352 -17.77 21.70 10.23
CA GLN A 352 -19.21 21.96 10.08
C GLN A 352 -19.82 22.81 11.22
N THR A 353 -19.14 23.01 12.36
CA THR A 353 -19.77 23.64 13.53
C THR A 353 -18.87 24.62 14.28
N HIS A 354 -19.31 25.89 14.36
CA HIS A 354 -18.85 26.87 15.37
C HIS A 354 -19.57 26.63 16.70
N VAL A 355 -19.38 25.47 17.34
CA VAL A 355 -19.96 25.22 18.67
C VAL A 355 -19.03 25.79 19.75
N ARG A 356 -19.55 26.72 20.58
CA ARG A 356 -18.84 27.25 21.74
C ARG A 356 -18.57 26.11 22.74
N ASN A 357 -17.29 25.92 23.10
CA ASN A 357 -16.73 24.96 24.08
C ASN A 357 -16.23 23.60 23.54
N GLU A 358 -16.24 23.31 22.24
CA GLU A 358 -15.47 22.18 21.72
C GLU A 358 -14.01 22.58 21.45
N PRO A 359 -13.04 21.66 21.60
CA PRO A 359 -11.64 21.94 21.23
C PRO A 359 -11.60 22.38 19.76
N THR A 360 -10.91 23.49 19.50
CA THR A 360 -10.75 24.01 18.14
C THR A 360 -9.77 23.16 17.34
N LEU A 361 -9.81 23.24 16.00
CA LEU A 361 -8.83 22.55 15.13
C LEU A 361 -7.37 22.88 15.49
N SER A 362 -7.09 24.05 16.05
CA SER A 362 -5.76 24.42 16.55
C SER A 362 -5.31 23.60 17.78
N GLN A 363 -6.22 22.95 18.49
CA GLN A 363 -5.91 22.06 19.62
C GLN A 363 -5.79 20.60 19.22
N PHE A 364 -6.11 20.26 17.98
CA PHE A 364 -6.11 18.89 17.49
C PHE A 364 -4.79 18.13 17.73
N PRO A 365 -3.58 18.69 17.44
CA PRO A 365 -2.33 18.01 17.70
C PRO A 365 -2.11 17.67 19.18
N ILE A 366 -2.57 18.54 20.07
CA ILE A 366 -2.49 18.32 21.52
C ILE A 366 -3.41 17.17 21.94
N GLN A 367 -4.61 17.09 21.36
CA GLN A 367 -5.54 16.01 21.63
C GLN A 367 -5.02 14.69 21.11
N VAL A 368 -4.52 14.66 19.86
CA VAL A 368 -3.92 13.46 19.28
C VAL A 368 -2.77 12.94 20.14
N ARG A 369 -1.86 13.83 20.58
CA ARG A 369 -0.76 13.45 21.48
C ARG A 369 -1.26 12.73 22.74
N ARG A 370 -2.37 13.19 23.33
CA ARG A 370 -2.99 12.56 24.50
C ARG A 370 -3.62 11.21 24.15
N TRP A 371 -4.31 11.14 23.01
CA TRP A 371 -4.99 9.92 22.58
C TRP A 371 -4.03 8.79 22.24
N ILE A 372 -2.88 9.10 21.61
CA ILE A 372 -1.89 8.09 21.23
C ILE A 372 -0.97 7.66 22.39
N GLU A 373 -0.93 8.40 23.49
CA GLU A 373 0.01 8.20 24.59
C GLU A 373 0.14 6.73 25.04
N PRO A 374 -0.94 5.95 25.22
CA PRO A 374 -0.84 4.55 25.67
C PRO A 374 -0.07 3.64 24.69
N TRP A 375 -0.03 3.99 23.40
CA TRP A 375 0.63 3.22 22.32
C TRP A 375 1.91 3.90 21.81
N ASN A 376 2.16 5.15 22.19
CA ASN A 376 3.27 5.95 21.68
C ASN A 376 4.60 5.48 22.27
N ARG A 377 5.29 4.58 21.58
CA ARG A 377 6.55 3.96 22.03
C ARG A 377 7.80 4.75 21.65
N VAL A 378 7.66 5.69 20.71
CA VAL A 378 8.81 6.31 20.04
C VAL A 378 8.82 7.83 20.16
N GLY A 379 7.90 8.42 20.94
CA GLY A 379 7.86 9.87 21.15
C GLY A 379 7.26 10.65 19.99
N LEU A 380 6.31 10.07 19.24
CA LEU A 380 5.55 10.81 18.23
C LEU A 380 4.88 12.03 18.86
N LEU A 381 4.92 13.17 18.17
CA LEU A 381 4.41 14.47 18.62
C LEU A 381 5.07 14.98 19.91
N ASP A 382 6.21 14.45 20.30
CA ASP A 382 6.99 15.06 21.37
C ASP A 382 7.67 16.34 20.83
N PRO A 383 7.41 17.51 21.42
CA PRO A 383 8.05 18.75 21.00
C PRO A 383 9.59 18.69 21.03
N ALA A 384 10.17 17.88 21.94
CA ALA A 384 11.61 17.73 22.05
C ALA A 384 12.22 16.98 20.85
N SER A 385 11.44 16.15 20.14
CA SER A 385 11.92 15.41 18.96
C SER A 385 11.96 16.27 17.70
N ALA A 386 11.36 17.45 17.70
CA ALA A 386 11.22 18.32 16.52
C ALA A 386 10.72 17.57 15.27
N ASN A 387 9.83 16.58 15.47
CA ASN A 387 9.33 15.67 14.42
C ASN A 387 10.43 14.83 13.74
N ARG A 388 11.53 14.56 14.41
CA ARG A 388 12.60 13.66 13.98
C ARG A 388 12.61 12.45 14.89
N ILE A 389 12.18 11.31 14.37
CA ILE A 389 12.10 10.05 15.09
C ILE A 389 13.18 9.13 14.56
N SER A 390 14.22 8.93 15.36
CA SER A 390 15.29 7.96 15.05
C SER A 390 14.87 6.56 15.50
N HIS A 391 15.31 5.56 14.77
CA HIS A 391 15.22 4.11 15.04
C HIS A 391 14.30 3.73 16.20
N SER A 392 13.06 3.44 15.86
CA SER A 392 11.93 3.42 16.78
C SER A 392 11.65 2.08 17.45
N VAL A 393 12.32 1.01 17.05
CA VAL A 393 12.13 -0.30 17.67
C VAL A 393 12.88 -0.35 19.00
N ALA A 394 12.14 -0.59 20.10
CA ALA A 394 12.75 -0.73 21.41
C ALA A 394 13.85 -1.82 21.40
N PRO A 395 15.00 -1.62 22.06
CA PRO A 395 16.14 -2.56 22.04
C PRO A 395 15.78 -4.01 22.35
N LYS A 396 14.76 -4.23 23.18
CA LYS A 396 14.25 -5.57 23.53
C LYS A 396 13.63 -6.33 22.34
N TYR A 397 13.25 -5.66 21.28
CA TYR A 397 12.70 -6.26 20.06
C TYR A 397 13.74 -6.42 18.94
N ALA A 398 14.85 -5.68 19.01
CA ALA A 398 15.90 -5.71 18.02
C ALA A 398 16.48 -7.13 17.83
N SER A 399 16.69 -7.87 18.93
CA SER A 399 17.20 -9.26 18.88
C SER A 399 16.20 -10.22 18.22
N SER A 400 14.90 -9.99 18.38
CA SER A 400 13.86 -10.83 17.75
C SER A 400 13.78 -10.60 16.25
N ILE A 401 13.92 -9.34 15.80
CA ILE A 401 14.00 -8.98 14.38
C ILE A 401 15.27 -9.54 13.75
N GLU A 402 16.42 -9.48 14.43
CA GLU A 402 17.66 -10.13 13.98
C GLU A 402 17.50 -11.65 13.79
N GLY A 403 16.80 -12.30 14.71
CA GLY A 403 16.47 -13.71 14.63
C GLY A 403 15.62 -14.04 13.41
N LEU A 404 14.59 -13.20 13.13
CA LEU A 404 13.74 -13.33 11.96
C LEU A 404 14.53 -13.16 10.66
N CYS A 405 15.34 -12.09 10.54
CA CYS A 405 16.18 -11.86 9.36
C CYS A 405 17.14 -13.01 9.10
N ARG A 406 17.73 -13.61 10.15
CA ARG A 406 18.59 -14.80 10.03
C ARG A 406 17.82 -16.07 9.62
N SER A 407 16.55 -16.20 10.01
CA SER A 407 15.71 -17.34 9.63
C SER A 407 15.25 -17.25 8.18
N LEU A 408 15.00 -16.03 7.68
CA LEU A 408 14.61 -15.78 6.28
C LEU A 408 15.82 -15.84 5.32
N ALA A 409 17.05 -15.70 5.83
CA ALA A 409 18.28 -15.80 5.04
C ALA A 409 18.83 -17.25 4.92
N LYS A 410 18.19 -18.24 5.55
CA LYS A 410 18.47 -19.68 5.44
C LYS A 410 17.42 -20.35 4.58
#